data_8524691eb313a545be039d0aad72734c
#
_entry.id   8524691eb313a545be039d0aad72734c
#
_cell.length_a   1.000
_cell.length_b   1.000
_cell.length_c   1.000
_cell.angle_alpha   90.00
_cell.angle_beta   90.00
_cell.angle_gamma   90.00
#
_symmetry.space_group_name_H-M   'P 1'
#
loop_
_entity.id
_entity.type
_entity.pdbx_description
1 polymer ?
#
loop_
_entity_poly.entity_id
_entity_poly.type
_entity_poly.pdbx_seq_one_letter_code
_entity_poly.pdbx_strand_id
1 'polypeptide(L)'
;MHSIKILAAAALALGLVSAGAAAKDWKTVVIGMEGAYEPYNLTDPSGKIVGFEPDVVKDLCARIKVECKIIAQDWDGMIPGLNAGKFDVIMDGMSITEERKKQIDFSNPYSASPAAFVAAKSSPLAKLSDNGKIINLTKDKAAGDASIKALKEALKGKTIGVQVSTTHATFLTETFKDVATIKEYKTTDDRDLDLKSGRIDAELDDQPTLVAMLAKPDAADFAALGPQFTGGTFGVGVGMGIRKADAELTAKFNEALKAAFADGSIQKYSLKWFKIDTTP
;
A
#
# COMPACT_ATOMS: atom_id res chain seq x y z
N MET A 1 63.48 7.80 58.82
CA MET A 1 62.77 8.89 58.06
C MET A 1 62.15 8.27 56.81
N HIS A 2 60.87 7.88 56.89
CA HIS A 2 60.13 7.28 55.74
C HIS A 2 58.93 8.13 55.43
N SER A 3 58.95 8.79 54.29
CA SER A 3 57.86 9.61 53.79
C SER A 3 56.84 8.75 53.09
N ILE A 4 55.63 8.66 53.64
CA ILE A 4 54.48 7.99 53.00
C ILE A 4 53.83 8.96 52.03
N LYS A 5 53.82 8.62 50.76
CA LYS A 5 53.03 9.33 49.71
C LYS A 5 51.65 8.75 49.65
N ILE A 6 50.65 9.54 49.99
CA ILE A 6 49.22 9.20 49.86
C ILE A 6 48.82 9.55 48.42
N LEU A 7 48.49 8.54 47.57
CA LEU A 7 47.81 8.73 46.29
C LEU A 7 46.32 8.80 46.52
N ALA A 8 45.73 9.97 46.25
CA ALA A 8 44.27 10.14 46.19
C ALA A 8 43.79 9.71 44.79
N ALA A 9 43.05 8.61 44.74
CA ALA A 9 42.34 8.16 43.53
C ALA A 9 41.00 8.89 43.46
N ALA A 10 40.85 9.85 42.54
CA ALA A 10 39.57 10.48 42.20
C ALA A 10 38.82 9.55 41.24
N ALA A 11 37.76 8.88 41.72
CA ALA A 11 36.82 8.13 40.93
C ALA A 11 35.85 9.09 40.22
N LEU A 12 36.06 9.30 38.91
CA LEU A 12 35.12 10.01 38.04
C LEU A 12 33.93 9.08 37.76
N ALA A 13 32.81 9.28 38.45
CA ALA A 13 31.54 8.64 38.11
C ALA A 13 30.95 9.33 36.87
N LEU A 14 31.15 8.74 35.68
CA LEU A 14 30.39 9.11 34.49
C LEU A 14 28.94 8.64 34.70
N GLY A 15 28.06 9.55 35.09
CA GLY A 15 26.63 9.36 35.07
C GLY A 15 26.19 9.30 33.60
N LEU A 16 25.84 8.10 33.12
CA LEU A 16 25.10 7.89 31.88
C LEU A 16 23.70 8.52 32.07
N VAL A 17 23.57 9.78 31.66
CA VAL A 17 22.25 10.40 31.49
C VAL A 17 21.66 9.70 30.22
N SER A 18 20.83 8.68 30.46
CA SER A 18 19.90 8.18 29.43
C SER A 18 18.95 9.33 29.12
N ALA A 19 19.25 10.09 28.06
CA ALA A 19 18.28 10.99 27.48
C ALA A 19 17.11 10.11 26.97
N GLY A 20 16.11 9.91 27.82
CA GLY A 20 14.83 9.35 27.40
C GLY A 20 14.36 10.23 26.24
N ALA A 21 14.14 9.66 25.06
CA ALA A 21 13.53 10.37 23.95
C ALA A 21 12.21 10.94 24.49
N ALA A 22 12.12 12.26 24.62
CA ALA A 22 10.88 12.92 25.05
C ALA A 22 9.81 12.52 24.02
N ALA A 23 8.69 11.97 24.51
CA ALA A 23 7.56 11.63 23.65
C ALA A 23 7.16 12.86 22.85
N LYS A 24 7.09 12.72 21.51
CA LYS A 24 6.74 13.82 20.60
C LYS A 24 5.26 14.17 20.83
N ASP A 25 5.00 15.43 21.21
CA ASP A 25 3.62 15.93 21.37
C ASP A 25 3.00 16.14 19.98
N TRP A 26 2.27 15.14 19.50
CA TRP A 26 1.59 15.15 18.20
C TRP A 26 0.33 16.03 18.27
N LYS A 27 0.46 17.32 17.95
CA LYS A 27 -0.69 18.23 17.76
C LYS A 27 -1.20 18.22 16.34
N THR A 28 -0.27 18.16 15.38
CA THR A 28 -0.55 18.06 13.96
C THR A 28 0.21 16.86 13.38
N VAL A 29 -0.45 16.09 12.50
CA VAL A 29 0.12 14.98 11.75
C VAL A 29 -0.07 15.27 10.26
N VAL A 30 0.99 15.21 9.49
CA VAL A 30 0.93 15.39 8.04
C VAL A 30 0.86 14.03 7.36
N ILE A 31 -0.14 13.84 6.51
CA ILE A 31 -0.42 12.58 5.80
C ILE A 31 -0.07 12.77 4.31
N GLY A 32 0.82 11.93 3.78
CA GLY A 32 1.12 11.86 2.35
C GLY A 32 0.16 10.89 1.64
N MET A 33 -0.46 11.37 0.56
CA MET A 33 -1.30 10.61 -0.37
C MET A 33 -0.96 10.99 -1.80
N GLU A 34 -1.14 10.08 -2.76
CA GLU A 34 -0.91 10.38 -4.18
C GLU A 34 -2.00 11.31 -4.75
N GLY A 35 -3.25 11.07 -4.39
CA GLY A 35 -4.40 11.77 -4.95
C GLY A 35 -4.73 11.35 -6.39
N ALA A 36 -4.22 10.19 -6.83
CA ALA A 36 -4.39 9.61 -8.14
C ALA A 36 -4.62 8.09 -8.09
N TYR A 37 -5.13 7.57 -6.97
CA TYR A 37 -5.38 6.13 -6.74
C TYR A 37 -6.84 5.87 -6.36
N GLU A 38 -7.77 6.10 -7.33
CA GLU A 38 -9.21 5.90 -7.14
C GLU A 38 -9.53 4.41 -6.88
N PRO A 39 -10.40 4.07 -5.89
CA PRO A 39 -11.17 4.93 -5.00
C PRO A 39 -10.54 5.09 -3.59
N TYR A 40 -9.29 4.65 -3.40
CA TYR A 40 -8.56 4.87 -2.15
C TYR A 40 -8.41 6.37 -1.88
N ASN A 41 -7.81 7.10 -2.81
CA ASN A 41 -7.68 8.54 -2.78
C ASN A 41 -7.62 9.10 -4.21
N LEU A 42 -8.29 10.23 -4.46
CA LEU A 42 -8.31 10.90 -5.75
C LEU A 42 -8.46 12.41 -5.54
N THR A 43 -7.94 13.18 -6.48
CA THR A 43 -8.08 14.64 -6.47
C THR A 43 -9.37 15.02 -7.17
N ASP A 44 -10.30 15.65 -6.43
CA ASP A 44 -11.56 16.12 -6.99
C ASP A 44 -11.37 17.40 -7.85
N PRO A 45 -12.40 17.85 -8.61
CA PRO A 45 -12.30 19.05 -9.44
C PRO A 45 -11.99 20.34 -8.68
N SER A 46 -12.15 20.37 -7.34
CA SER A 46 -11.76 21.50 -6.50
C SER A 46 -10.29 21.48 -6.08
N GLY A 47 -9.55 20.43 -6.45
CA GLY A 47 -8.15 20.22 -6.06
C GLY A 47 -7.99 19.56 -4.68
N LYS A 48 -9.07 19.07 -4.08
CA LYS A 48 -9.02 18.40 -2.77
C LYS A 48 -8.87 16.89 -2.96
N ILE A 49 -8.00 16.27 -2.14
CA ILE A 49 -7.91 14.81 -2.10
C ILE A 49 -9.09 14.26 -1.29
N VAL A 50 -9.87 13.39 -1.92
CA VAL A 50 -11.06 12.71 -1.39
C VAL A 50 -10.95 11.20 -1.63
N GLY A 51 -11.78 10.39 -0.99
CA GLY A 51 -11.73 8.92 -1.17
C GLY A 51 -11.93 8.18 0.13
N PHE A 52 -11.70 6.88 0.08
CA PHE A 52 -11.76 6.00 1.24
C PHE A 52 -10.77 6.44 2.33
N GLU A 53 -9.52 6.65 1.96
CA GLU A 53 -8.45 6.99 2.91
C GLU A 53 -8.59 8.37 3.53
N PRO A 54 -8.96 9.45 2.82
CA PRO A 54 -9.29 10.72 3.44
C PRO A 54 -10.42 10.64 4.47
N ASP A 55 -11.46 9.82 4.23
CA ASP A 55 -12.54 9.61 5.20
C ASP A 55 -12.02 8.86 6.45
N VAL A 56 -11.20 7.80 6.26
CA VAL A 56 -10.56 7.05 7.35
C VAL A 56 -9.62 7.95 8.15
N VAL A 57 -8.76 8.74 7.50
CA VAL A 57 -7.84 9.70 8.16
C VAL A 57 -8.61 10.66 9.05
N LYS A 58 -9.68 11.24 8.53
CA LYS A 58 -10.51 12.18 9.29
C LYS A 58 -11.06 11.55 10.56
N ASP A 59 -11.53 10.32 10.49
CA ASP A 59 -12.06 9.58 11.63
C ASP A 59 -10.96 9.21 12.63
N LEU A 60 -9.87 8.60 12.18
CA LEU A 60 -8.77 8.19 13.06
C LEU A 60 -8.14 9.38 13.79
N CYS A 61 -7.91 10.49 13.08
CA CYS A 61 -7.33 11.70 13.67
C CYS A 61 -8.24 12.34 14.73
N ALA A 62 -9.56 12.30 14.51
CA ALA A 62 -10.52 12.74 15.54
C ALA A 62 -10.46 11.85 16.80
N ARG A 63 -10.29 10.51 16.64
CA ARG A 63 -10.17 9.58 17.77
C ARG A 63 -8.92 9.82 18.59
N ILE A 64 -7.78 10.09 17.96
CA ILE A 64 -6.51 10.36 18.65
C ILE A 64 -6.33 11.84 19.03
N LYS A 65 -7.32 12.70 18.70
CA LYS A 65 -7.38 14.13 19.04
C LYS A 65 -6.19 14.92 18.50
N VAL A 66 -5.82 14.70 17.23
CA VAL A 66 -4.80 15.45 16.50
C VAL A 66 -5.41 16.12 15.27
N GLU A 67 -4.84 17.24 14.84
CA GLU A 67 -5.12 17.83 13.55
C GLU A 67 -4.37 17.05 12.47
N CYS A 68 -5.07 16.55 11.42
CA CYS A 68 -4.42 15.91 10.30
C CYS A 68 -4.50 16.78 9.05
N LYS A 69 -3.36 16.92 8.35
CA LYS A 69 -3.24 17.63 7.09
C LYS A 69 -2.83 16.66 6.00
N ILE A 70 -3.62 16.58 4.94
CA ILE A 70 -3.28 15.72 3.79
C ILE A 70 -2.50 16.58 2.79
N ILE A 71 -1.40 16.03 2.28
CA ILE A 71 -0.60 16.62 1.21
C ILE A 71 -0.44 15.64 0.06
N ALA A 72 -0.40 16.15 -1.17
CA ALA A 72 -0.12 15.36 -2.35
C ALA A 72 1.38 15.02 -2.42
N GLN A 73 1.69 13.78 -2.74
CA GLN A 73 3.04 13.28 -2.98
C GLN A 73 2.97 12.16 -4.01
N ASP A 74 3.76 12.26 -5.09
CA ASP A 74 3.86 11.18 -6.08
C ASP A 74 4.23 9.85 -5.40
N TRP A 75 3.64 8.75 -5.86
CA TRP A 75 3.77 7.41 -5.26
C TRP A 75 5.22 6.95 -5.08
N ASP A 76 6.04 7.08 -6.12
CA ASP A 76 7.45 6.67 -6.09
C ASP A 76 8.32 7.45 -5.07
N GLY A 77 7.83 8.62 -4.64
CA GLY A 77 8.45 9.46 -3.62
C GLY A 77 7.95 9.23 -2.18
N MET A 78 7.00 8.31 -1.93
CA MET A 78 6.35 8.14 -0.62
C MET A 78 7.34 7.75 0.49
N ILE A 79 8.04 6.62 0.36
CA ILE A 79 8.98 6.15 1.40
C ILE A 79 10.17 7.12 1.57
N PRO A 80 10.83 7.59 0.50
CA PRO A 80 11.85 8.62 0.63
C PRO A 80 11.34 9.90 1.30
N GLY A 81 10.15 10.37 0.94
CA GLY A 81 9.53 11.58 1.51
C GLY A 81 9.23 11.43 3.00
N LEU A 82 8.69 10.28 3.43
CA LEU A 82 8.46 9.95 4.83
C LEU A 82 9.75 9.98 5.63
N ASN A 83 10.80 9.31 5.13
CA ASN A 83 12.09 9.24 5.81
C ASN A 83 12.81 10.59 5.84
N ALA A 84 12.58 11.46 4.84
CA ALA A 84 13.06 12.83 4.82
C ALA A 84 12.23 13.80 5.70
N GLY A 85 11.14 13.33 6.32
CA GLY A 85 10.28 14.15 7.19
C GLY A 85 9.38 15.14 6.46
N LYS A 86 9.09 14.94 5.17
CA LYS A 86 8.15 15.79 4.42
C LYS A 86 6.72 15.64 4.95
N PHE A 87 6.37 14.47 5.44
CA PHE A 87 5.12 14.12 6.11
C PHE A 87 5.40 13.06 7.19
N ASP A 88 4.40 12.75 7.99
CA ASP A 88 4.55 11.87 9.16
C ASP A 88 4.01 10.47 8.93
N VAL A 89 3.03 10.34 8.03
CA VAL A 89 2.33 9.08 7.71
C VAL A 89 2.11 8.99 6.21
N ILE A 90 2.31 7.81 5.65
CA ILE A 90 1.83 7.44 4.31
C ILE A 90 0.48 6.77 4.48
N MET A 91 -0.53 7.22 3.75
CA MET A 91 -1.79 6.49 3.60
C MET A 91 -2.20 6.53 2.13
N ASP A 92 -1.88 5.47 1.39
CA ASP A 92 -1.88 5.46 -0.06
C ASP A 92 -1.92 4.03 -0.64
N GLY A 93 -2.86 3.22 -0.21
CA GLY A 93 -2.97 1.83 -0.66
C GLY A 93 -1.72 0.98 -0.37
N MET A 94 -0.87 1.40 0.57
CA MET A 94 0.47 0.81 0.71
C MET A 94 0.43 -0.58 1.34
N SER A 95 0.76 -1.61 0.54
CA SER A 95 0.87 -3.00 1.00
C SER A 95 1.95 -3.14 2.08
N ILE A 96 1.63 -3.84 3.16
CA ILE A 96 2.54 -4.20 4.25
C ILE A 96 3.40 -5.38 3.78
N THR A 97 4.67 -5.12 3.43
CA THR A 97 5.63 -6.14 3.00
C THR A 97 6.88 -6.16 3.87
N GLU A 98 7.56 -7.30 3.94
CA GLU A 98 8.82 -7.41 4.69
C GLU A 98 9.91 -6.50 4.12
N GLU A 99 9.92 -6.27 2.80
CA GLU A 99 10.88 -5.36 2.17
C GLU A 99 10.66 -3.90 2.61
N ARG A 100 9.41 -3.44 2.60
CA ARG A 100 9.07 -2.09 3.08
C ARG A 100 9.31 -1.93 4.58
N LYS A 101 9.06 -2.98 5.38
CA LYS A 101 9.37 -3.00 6.83
C LYS A 101 10.85 -2.83 7.15
N LYS A 102 11.76 -3.11 6.21
CA LYS A 102 13.18 -2.79 6.42
C LYS A 102 13.42 -1.28 6.51
N GLN A 103 12.63 -0.47 5.84
CA GLN A 103 12.80 0.98 5.70
C GLN A 103 11.89 1.80 6.63
N ILE A 104 10.64 1.36 6.81
CA ILE A 104 9.60 2.05 7.59
C ILE A 104 8.88 1.07 8.50
N ASP A 105 8.07 1.57 9.42
CA ASP A 105 7.11 0.79 10.20
C ASP A 105 5.71 0.92 9.62
N PHE A 106 4.78 0.08 10.08
CA PHE A 106 3.39 0.05 9.62
C PHE A 106 2.41 -0.01 10.78
N SER A 107 1.23 0.58 10.57
CA SER A 107 0.07 0.27 11.39
C SER A 107 -0.38 -1.18 11.16
N ASN A 108 -1.34 -1.64 11.98
CA ASN A 108 -2.17 -2.78 11.62
C ASN A 108 -2.86 -2.51 10.27
N PRO A 109 -3.18 -3.54 9.47
CA PRO A 109 -3.85 -3.34 8.20
C PRO A 109 -5.24 -2.71 8.41
N TYR A 110 -5.58 -1.75 7.54
CA TYR A 110 -6.92 -1.12 7.53
C TYR A 110 -7.77 -1.57 6.33
N SER A 111 -7.16 -2.23 5.35
CA SER A 111 -7.83 -2.80 4.19
C SER A 111 -7.09 -4.05 3.72
N ALA A 112 -7.79 -4.96 3.05
CA ALA A 112 -7.23 -6.10 2.35
C ALA A 112 -7.78 -6.11 0.92
N SER A 113 -6.88 -6.28 -0.04
CA SER A 113 -7.24 -6.34 -1.45
C SER A 113 -6.42 -7.42 -2.14
N PRO A 114 -7.05 -8.28 -2.96
CA PRO A 114 -6.31 -9.13 -3.87
C PRO A 114 -5.82 -8.33 -5.07
N ALA A 115 -4.64 -8.70 -5.59
CA ALA A 115 -4.16 -8.25 -6.89
C ALA A 115 -4.92 -9.00 -8.01
N ALA A 116 -5.37 -8.30 -9.03
CA ALA A 116 -6.13 -8.85 -10.13
C ALA A 116 -5.66 -8.30 -11.47
N PHE A 117 -5.87 -9.08 -12.54
CA PHE A 117 -5.63 -8.63 -13.91
C PHE A 117 -6.91 -8.06 -14.50
N VAL A 118 -6.76 -7.00 -15.29
CA VAL A 118 -7.79 -6.54 -16.24
C VAL A 118 -7.24 -6.63 -17.65
N ALA A 119 -8.08 -7.11 -18.57
CA ALA A 119 -7.79 -7.18 -19.99
C ALA A 119 -9.10 -7.11 -20.79
N ALA A 120 -9.00 -7.01 -22.12
CA ALA A 120 -10.16 -7.13 -22.99
C ALA A 120 -10.90 -8.45 -22.74
N LYS A 121 -12.24 -8.46 -22.79
CA LYS A 121 -13.09 -9.65 -22.60
C LYS A 121 -12.76 -10.78 -23.57
N SER A 122 -12.17 -10.47 -24.73
CA SER A 122 -11.68 -11.42 -25.71
C SER A 122 -10.29 -12.01 -25.40
N SER A 123 -9.62 -11.54 -24.34
CA SER A 123 -8.29 -11.99 -23.94
C SER A 123 -8.27 -13.49 -23.63
N PRO A 124 -7.13 -14.19 -23.90
CA PRO A 124 -6.92 -15.57 -23.44
C PRO A 124 -7.12 -15.77 -21.94
N LEU A 125 -6.95 -14.74 -21.11
CA LEU A 125 -7.19 -14.77 -19.67
C LEU A 125 -8.63 -15.20 -19.32
N ALA A 126 -9.61 -14.87 -20.16
CA ALA A 126 -11.01 -15.26 -19.95
C ALA A 126 -11.25 -16.79 -19.97
N LYS A 127 -10.30 -17.56 -20.51
CA LYS A 127 -10.40 -19.03 -20.65
C LYS A 127 -9.72 -19.79 -19.51
N LEU A 128 -9.11 -19.10 -18.56
CA LEU A 128 -8.44 -19.73 -17.43
C LEU A 128 -9.47 -20.39 -16.48
N SER A 129 -9.17 -21.61 -16.03
CA SER A 129 -10.07 -22.42 -15.18
C SER A 129 -10.21 -21.88 -13.75
N ASP A 130 -9.27 -21.05 -13.32
CA ASP A 130 -9.21 -20.41 -12.01
C ASP A 130 -9.63 -18.93 -12.05
N ASN A 131 -10.32 -18.53 -13.12
CA ASN A 131 -10.84 -17.17 -13.27
C ASN A 131 -11.67 -16.73 -12.07
N GLY A 132 -11.31 -15.60 -11.46
CA GLY A 132 -11.96 -15.04 -10.27
C GLY A 132 -11.62 -15.72 -8.93
N LYS A 133 -10.82 -16.82 -8.92
CA LYS A 133 -10.39 -17.46 -7.66
C LYS A 133 -9.32 -16.63 -6.97
N ILE A 134 -9.45 -16.46 -5.66
CA ILE A 134 -8.43 -15.83 -4.83
C ILE A 134 -7.45 -16.90 -4.35
N ILE A 135 -6.17 -16.71 -4.63
CA ILE A 135 -5.08 -17.64 -4.30
C ILE A 135 -4.08 -16.93 -3.39
N ASN A 136 -3.82 -17.50 -2.22
CA ASN A 136 -2.80 -16.97 -1.32
C ASN A 136 -1.45 -17.60 -1.65
N LEU A 137 -0.53 -16.81 -2.21
CA LEU A 137 0.78 -17.30 -2.68
C LEU A 137 1.69 -17.81 -1.56
N THR A 138 1.41 -17.45 -0.29
CA THR A 138 2.15 -17.99 0.86
C THR A 138 1.57 -19.34 1.33
N LYS A 139 0.23 -19.46 1.36
CA LYS A 139 -0.46 -20.62 1.94
C LYS A 139 -0.75 -21.70 0.91
N ASP A 140 -1.04 -21.30 -0.34
CA ASP A 140 -1.52 -22.20 -1.41
C ASP A 140 -0.49 -22.29 -2.55
N LYS A 141 0.77 -22.58 -2.19
CA LYS A 141 1.90 -22.54 -3.13
C LYS A 141 1.66 -23.37 -4.40
N ALA A 142 1.14 -24.59 -4.29
CA ALA A 142 0.90 -25.46 -5.45
C ALA A 142 -0.16 -24.88 -6.41
N ALA A 143 -1.24 -24.29 -5.86
CA ALA A 143 -2.25 -23.62 -6.67
C ALA A 143 -1.68 -22.33 -7.30
N GLY A 144 -0.87 -21.58 -6.55
CA GLY A 144 -0.17 -20.40 -7.06
C GLY A 144 0.74 -20.73 -8.23
N ASP A 145 1.62 -21.74 -8.08
CA ASP A 145 2.54 -22.17 -9.14
C ASP A 145 1.79 -22.64 -10.40
N ALA A 146 0.69 -23.38 -10.24
CA ALA A 146 -0.16 -23.84 -11.36
C ALA A 146 -0.81 -22.67 -12.07
N SER A 147 -1.39 -21.72 -11.35
CA SER A 147 -2.04 -20.53 -11.92
C SER A 147 -1.04 -19.59 -12.60
N ILE A 148 0.13 -19.38 -12.01
CA ILE A 148 1.22 -18.60 -12.63
C ILE A 148 1.67 -19.24 -13.94
N LYS A 149 1.79 -20.56 -13.99
CA LYS A 149 2.14 -21.28 -15.23
C LYS A 149 1.09 -21.05 -16.31
N ALA A 150 -0.20 -21.15 -15.98
CA ALA A 150 -1.28 -20.91 -16.95
C ALA A 150 -1.33 -19.45 -17.43
N LEU A 151 -1.08 -18.50 -16.50
CA LEU A 151 -0.96 -17.07 -16.84
C LEU A 151 0.22 -16.80 -17.78
N LYS A 152 1.38 -17.42 -17.57
CA LYS A 152 2.55 -17.27 -18.45
C LYS A 152 2.24 -17.69 -19.90
N GLU A 153 1.50 -18.77 -20.08
CA GLU A 153 1.07 -19.20 -21.42
C GLU A 153 0.06 -18.20 -22.04
N ALA A 154 -0.91 -17.74 -21.26
CA ALA A 154 -1.94 -16.80 -21.73
C ALA A 154 -1.39 -15.39 -22.05
N LEU A 155 -0.33 -14.97 -21.34
CA LEU A 155 0.27 -13.64 -21.45
C LEU A 155 1.54 -13.64 -22.31
N LYS A 156 1.92 -14.77 -22.92
CA LYS A 156 3.12 -14.86 -23.76
C LYS A 156 3.09 -13.86 -24.91
N GLY A 157 4.15 -13.04 -25.01
CA GLY A 157 4.30 -12.00 -26.03
C GLY A 157 3.38 -10.79 -25.84
N LYS A 158 2.68 -10.69 -24.70
CA LYS A 158 1.80 -9.59 -24.36
C LYS A 158 2.54 -8.47 -23.64
N THR A 159 1.96 -7.27 -23.65
CA THR A 159 2.44 -6.14 -22.86
C THR A 159 1.50 -5.93 -21.65
N ILE A 160 2.06 -5.93 -20.45
CA ILE A 160 1.32 -5.79 -19.20
C ILE A 160 1.71 -4.45 -18.57
N GLY A 161 0.71 -3.59 -18.31
CA GLY A 161 0.88 -2.31 -17.61
C GLY A 161 0.81 -2.46 -16.11
N VAL A 162 1.61 -1.65 -15.41
CA VAL A 162 1.66 -1.63 -13.95
C VAL A 162 2.17 -0.27 -13.46
N GLN A 163 1.76 0.17 -12.29
CA GLN A 163 2.36 1.37 -11.68
C GLN A 163 3.74 1.03 -11.12
N VAL A 164 4.71 1.92 -11.35
CA VAL A 164 6.11 1.79 -10.88
C VAL A 164 6.20 1.67 -9.36
N SER A 165 7.24 1.01 -8.85
CA SER A 165 7.53 0.90 -7.39
C SER A 165 6.44 0.23 -6.56
N THR A 166 5.54 -0.54 -7.19
CA THR A 166 4.48 -1.31 -6.53
C THR A 166 4.88 -2.77 -6.28
N THR A 167 4.15 -3.44 -5.41
CA THR A 167 4.23 -4.90 -5.26
C THR A 167 3.80 -5.62 -6.54
N HIS A 168 2.89 -5.02 -7.31
CA HIS A 168 2.46 -5.50 -8.62
C HIS A 168 3.59 -5.48 -9.64
N ALA A 169 4.37 -4.38 -9.70
CA ALA A 169 5.54 -4.26 -10.58
C ALA A 169 6.61 -5.29 -10.21
N THR A 170 6.87 -5.49 -8.92
CA THR A 170 7.80 -6.52 -8.43
C THR A 170 7.33 -7.91 -8.85
N PHE A 171 6.06 -8.25 -8.60
CA PHE A 171 5.49 -9.55 -8.98
C PHE A 171 5.59 -9.81 -10.48
N LEU A 172 5.22 -8.84 -11.32
CA LEU A 172 5.29 -8.98 -12.78
C LEU A 172 6.73 -9.15 -13.25
N THR A 173 7.65 -8.34 -12.74
CA THR A 173 9.06 -8.40 -13.14
C THR A 173 9.71 -9.72 -12.75
N GLU A 174 9.47 -10.20 -11.52
CA GLU A 174 10.05 -11.46 -11.04
C GLU A 174 9.44 -12.68 -11.73
N THR A 175 8.14 -12.59 -12.10
CA THR A 175 7.39 -13.74 -12.56
C THR A 175 7.25 -13.80 -14.08
N PHE A 176 7.04 -12.67 -14.79
CA PHE A 176 6.60 -12.66 -16.19
C PHE A 176 7.59 -12.03 -17.18
N LYS A 177 8.69 -11.39 -16.74
CA LYS A 177 9.65 -10.70 -17.63
C LYS A 177 10.26 -11.60 -18.72
N ASP A 178 10.25 -12.91 -18.52
CA ASP A 178 10.75 -13.92 -19.46
C ASP A 178 9.75 -14.25 -20.59
N VAL A 179 8.47 -13.90 -20.42
CA VAL A 179 7.39 -14.24 -21.35
C VAL A 179 6.57 -13.03 -21.85
N ALA A 180 6.57 -11.93 -21.11
CA ALA A 180 5.79 -10.73 -21.40
C ALA A 180 6.64 -9.44 -21.28
N THR A 181 6.22 -8.37 -21.95
CA THR A 181 6.79 -7.04 -21.77
C THR A 181 6.09 -6.37 -20.58
N ILE A 182 6.84 -5.92 -19.58
CA ILE A 182 6.29 -5.15 -18.46
C ILE A 182 6.50 -3.67 -18.76
N LYS A 183 5.39 -2.93 -18.83
CA LYS A 183 5.41 -1.48 -19.06
C LYS A 183 4.99 -0.76 -17.79
N GLU A 184 5.92 0.00 -17.22
CA GLU A 184 5.70 0.76 -16.00
C GLU A 184 5.18 2.16 -16.31
N TYR A 185 4.27 2.64 -15.45
CA TYR A 185 3.63 3.94 -15.52
C TYR A 185 3.81 4.68 -14.21
N LYS A 186 3.83 6.01 -14.27
CA LYS A 186 3.91 6.83 -13.08
C LYS A 186 2.59 6.80 -12.29
N THR A 187 1.46 6.85 -13.00
CA THR A 187 0.11 6.84 -12.43
C THR A 187 -0.74 5.70 -12.97
N THR A 188 -1.77 5.31 -12.22
CA THR A 188 -2.76 4.31 -12.70
C THR A 188 -3.59 4.88 -13.86
N ASP A 189 -3.91 6.17 -13.88
CA ASP A 189 -4.66 6.79 -14.96
C ASP A 189 -3.94 6.70 -16.31
N ASP A 190 -2.61 6.90 -16.36
CA ASP A 190 -1.82 6.76 -17.59
C ASP A 190 -1.82 5.30 -18.08
N ARG A 191 -1.74 4.34 -17.18
CA ARG A 191 -1.82 2.90 -17.46
C ARG A 191 -3.19 2.54 -18.05
N ASP A 192 -4.27 2.96 -17.38
CA ASP A 192 -5.65 2.70 -17.78
C ASP A 192 -5.96 3.27 -19.18
N LEU A 193 -5.42 4.48 -19.48
CA LEU A 193 -5.54 5.09 -20.79
C LEU A 193 -4.84 4.24 -21.88
N ASP A 194 -3.67 3.70 -21.56
CA ASP A 194 -2.93 2.82 -22.49
C ASP A 194 -3.63 1.48 -22.69
N LEU A 195 -4.26 0.90 -21.66
CA LEU A 195 -5.09 -0.29 -21.81
C LEU A 195 -6.27 -0.04 -22.75
N LYS A 196 -7.05 1.02 -22.49
CA LYS A 196 -8.23 1.38 -23.28
C LYS A 196 -7.92 1.72 -24.73
N SER A 197 -6.72 2.24 -24.99
CA SER A 197 -6.26 2.54 -26.36
C SER A 197 -5.56 1.37 -27.06
N GLY A 198 -5.45 0.22 -26.39
CA GLY A 198 -4.82 -1.00 -26.96
C GLY A 198 -3.29 -0.92 -27.06
N ARG A 199 -2.64 0.01 -26.35
CA ARG A 199 -1.17 0.10 -26.29
C ARG A 199 -0.56 -0.89 -25.31
N ILE A 200 -1.36 -1.45 -24.40
CA ILE A 200 -1.05 -2.62 -23.57
C ILE A 200 -2.18 -3.63 -23.67
N ASP A 201 -1.89 -4.91 -23.44
CA ASP A 201 -2.85 -6.02 -23.56
C ASP A 201 -3.57 -6.33 -22.25
N ALA A 202 -2.93 -6.04 -21.12
CA ALA A 202 -3.46 -6.26 -19.76
C ALA A 202 -2.83 -5.29 -18.78
N GLU A 203 -3.42 -5.18 -17.61
CA GLU A 203 -2.87 -4.48 -16.45
C GLU A 203 -3.05 -5.31 -15.18
N LEU A 204 -2.24 -5.04 -14.16
CA LEU A 204 -2.31 -5.66 -12.84
C LEU A 204 -2.37 -4.57 -11.77
N ASP A 205 -3.35 -4.66 -10.86
CA ASP A 205 -3.51 -3.74 -9.72
C ASP A 205 -4.37 -4.35 -8.61
N ASP A 206 -4.61 -3.59 -7.55
CA ASP A 206 -5.57 -3.93 -6.51
C ASP A 206 -7.00 -3.99 -7.06
N GLN A 207 -7.73 -5.03 -6.68
CA GLN A 207 -9.09 -5.27 -7.16
C GLN A 207 -10.03 -4.05 -7.02
N PRO A 208 -10.09 -3.31 -5.89
CA PRO A 208 -11.01 -2.17 -5.78
C PRO A 208 -10.74 -1.07 -6.81
N THR A 209 -9.47 -0.79 -7.11
CA THR A 209 -9.06 0.19 -8.13
C THR A 209 -9.51 -0.25 -9.52
N LEU A 210 -9.29 -1.52 -9.84
CA LEU A 210 -9.74 -2.09 -11.12
C LEU A 210 -11.27 -2.11 -11.25
N VAL A 211 -12.00 -2.37 -10.16
CA VAL A 211 -13.47 -2.30 -10.16
C VAL A 211 -13.95 -0.88 -10.44
N ALA A 212 -13.31 0.14 -9.86
CA ALA A 212 -13.65 1.53 -10.12
C ALA A 212 -13.36 1.92 -11.59
N MET A 213 -12.22 1.49 -12.14
CA MET A 213 -11.89 1.67 -13.55
C MET A 213 -12.92 1.01 -14.48
N LEU A 214 -13.28 -0.25 -14.20
CA LEU A 214 -14.24 -1.03 -14.99
C LEU A 214 -15.68 -0.47 -14.92
N ALA A 215 -16.01 0.32 -13.90
CA ALA A 215 -17.30 1.00 -13.80
C ALA A 215 -17.45 2.22 -14.74
N LYS A 216 -16.32 2.68 -15.33
CA LYS A 216 -16.32 3.82 -16.27
C LYS A 216 -16.90 3.38 -17.63
N PRO A 217 -17.70 4.26 -18.31
CA PRO A 217 -18.38 3.88 -19.59
C PRO A 217 -17.42 3.42 -20.68
N ASP A 218 -16.20 3.95 -20.72
CA ASP A 218 -15.17 3.64 -21.72
C ASP A 218 -14.41 2.34 -21.44
N ALA A 219 -14.76 1.62 -20.37
CA ALA A 219 -14.20 0.33 -20.00
C ALA A 219 -15.11 -0.86 -20.33
N ALA A 220 -16.21 -0.66 -21.08
CA ALA A 220 -17.22 -1.68 -21.33
C ALA A 220 -16.69 -2.97 -21.99
N ASP A 221 -15.60 -2.88 -22.77
CA ASP A 221 -14.98 -4.02 -23.46
C ASP A 221 -13.96 -4.79 -22.58
N PHE A 222 -13.70 -4.33 -21.36
CA PHE A 222 -12.73 -4.90 -20.43
C PHE A 222 -13.40 -5.63 -19.28
N ALA A 223 -12.66 -6.52 -18.62
CA ALA A 223 -13.10 -7.24 -17.43
C ALA A 223 -11.90 -7.63 -16.56
N ALA A 224 -12.16 -7.83 -15.27
CA ALA A 224 -11.24 -8.53 -14.39
C ALA A 224 -11.21 -10.01 -14.79
N LEU A 225 -10.04 -10.54 -15.13
CA LEU A 225 -9.86 -11.87 -15.73
C LEU A 225 -8.68 -12.60 -15.07
N GLY A 226 -8.76 -13.94 -15.05
CA GLY A 226 -7.75 -14.79 -14.44
C GLY A 226 -7.89 -14.87 -12.90
N PRO A 227 -6.93 -15.54 -12.24
CA PRO A 227 -6.90 -15.63 -10.78
C PRO A 227 -6.56 -14.28 -10.15
N GLN A 228 -6.93 -14.15 -8.88
CA GLN A 228 -6.55 -13.03 -8.02
C GLN A 228 -5.54 -13.52 -6.98
N PHE A 229 -4.60 -12.68 -6.59
CA PHE A 229 -3.52 -13.09 -5.68
C PHE A 229 -3.47 -12.28 -4.40
N THR A 230 -3.14 -12.97 -3.30
CA THR A 230 -2.84 -12.38 -2.00
C THR A 230 -1.59 -13.03 -1.41
N GLY A 231 -0.99 -12.43 -0.39
CA GLY A 231 0.20 -12.97 0.25
C GLY A 231 1.45 -12.90 -0.63
N GLY A 232 2.53 -13.57 -0.22
CA GLY A 232 3.80 -13.49 -0.95
C GLY A 232 4.26 -12.06 -1.18
N THR A 233 4.57 -11.71 -2.42
CA THR A 233 5.00 -10.36 -2.82
C THR A 233 3.97 -9.27 -2.49
N PHE A 234 2.66 -9.61 -2.46
CA PHE A 234 1.58 -8.65 -2.17
C PHE A 234 1.43 -8.31 -0.68
N GLY A 235 2.15 -9.02 0.21
CA GLY A 235 2.14 -8.74 1.64
C GLY A 235 0.90 -9.24 2.37
N VAL A 236 0.58 -8.60 3.51
CA VAL A 236 -0.47 -9.06 4.44
C VAL A 236 -1.64 -8.08 4.59
N GLY A 237 -1.84 -7.22 3.62
CA GLY A 237 -2.86 -6.17 3.62
C GLY A 237 -2.26 -4.79 3.47
N VAL A 238 -3.10 -3.77 3.52
CA VAL A 238 -2.76 -2.36 3.32
C VAL A 238 -2.70 -1.66 4.68
N GLY A 239 -1.61 -0.93 4.95
CA GLY A 239 -1.39 -0.26 6.23
C GLY A 239 -0.81 1.14 6.07
N MET A 240 -0.93 1.95 7.12
CA MET A 240 -0.28 3.25 7.18
C MET A 240 1.22 3.07 7.37
N GLY A 241 2.05 3.65 6.47
CA GLY A 241 3.50 3.70 6.63
C GLY A 241 3.91 4.83 7.57
N ILE A 242 4.75 4.53 8.56
CA ILE A 242 5.20 5.48 9.59
C ILE A 242 6.70 5.28 9.81
N ARG A 243 7.43 6.35 10.14
CA ARG A 243 8.86 6.21 10.45
C ARG A 243 9.06 5.29 11.66
N LYS A 244 10.06 4.43 11.62
CA LYS A 244 10.41 3.55 12.77
C LYS A 244 10.70 4.31 14.06
N ALA A 245 11.17 5.55 13.96
CA ALA A 245 11.42 6.42 15.12
C ALA A 245 10.14 6.93 15.77
N ASP A 246 8.98 6.88 15.09
CA ASP A 246 7.70 7.41 15.56
C ASP A 246 6.75 6.28 16.04
N ALA A 247 7.29 5.27 16.73
CA ALA A 247 6.52 4.10 17.19
C ALA A 247 5.31 4.46 18.08
N GLU A 248 5.38 5.57 18.82
CA GLU A 248 4.25 6.08 19.60
C GLU A 248 3.09 6.51 18.70
N LEU A 249 3.38 7.12 17.54
CA LEU A 249 2.37 7.48 16.56
C LEU A 249 1.72 6.23 15.96
N THR A 250 2.52 5.20 15.63
CA THR A 250 2.02 3.89 15.20
C THR A 250 1.05 3.29 16.22
N ALA A 251 1.41 3.31 17.49
CA ALA A 251 0.55 2.80 18.56
C ALA A 251 -0.77 3.58 18.67
N LYS A 252 -0.75 4.92 18.59
CA LYS A 252 -1.97 5.75 18.60
C LYS A 252 -2.90 5.41 17.42
N PHE A 253 -2.37 5.27 16.20
CA PHE A 253 -3.17 4.89 15.05
C PHE A 253 -3.72 3.46 15.16
N ASN A 254 -2.95 2.52 15.70
CA ASN A 254 -3.42 1.16 15.93
C ASN A 254 -4.59 1.09 16.92
N GLU A 255 -4.55 1.88 18.00
CA GLU A 255 -5.66 2.03 18.96
C GLU A 255 -6.91 2.62 18.27
N ALA A 256 -6.73 3.66 17.46
CA ALA A 256 -7.83 4.28 16.71
C ALA A 256 -8.43 3.32 15.68
N LEU A 257 -7.59 2.57 14.95
CA LEU A 257 -8.05 1.53 14.01
C LEU A 257 -8.85 0.45 14.72
N LYS A 258 -8.36 -0.06 15.85
CA LYS A 258 -9.07 -1.06 16.66
C LYS A 258 -10.47 -0.57 17.05
N ALA A 259 -10.59 0.69 17.48
CA ALA A 259 -11.88 1.29 17.82
C ALA A 259 -12.78 1.47 16.59
N ALA A 260 -12.22 1.90 15.44
CA ALA A 260 -12.94 2.10 14.20
C ALA A 260 -13.42 0.79 13.55
N PHE A 261 -12.69 -0.32 13.75
CA PHE A 261 -13.17 -1.65 13.39
C PHE A 261 -14.31 -2.10 14.31
N ALA A 262 -14.16 -1.90 15.62
CA ALA A 262 -15.15 -2.35 16.61
C ALA A 262 -16.52 -1.69 16.44
N ASP A 263 -16.56 -0.43 15.99
CA ASP A 263 -17.82 0.29 15.76
C ASP A 263 -18.30 0.27 14.31
N GLY A 264 -17.61 -0.44 13.40
CA GLY A 264 -17.97 -0.61 12.01
C GLY A 264 -17.66 0.60 11.11
N SER A 265 -16.95 1.61 11.59
CA SER A 265 -16.62 2.81 10.79
C SER A 265 -15.80 2.46 9.56
N ILE A 266 -14.77 1.60 9.66
CA ILE A 266 -13.95 1.17 8.51
C ILE A 266 -14.81 0.46 7.47
N GLN A 267 -15.66 -0.49 7.88
CA GLN A 267 -16.57 -1.19 6.99
C GLN A 267 -17.51 -0.21 6.27
N LYS A 268 -18.07 0.76 6.99
CA LYS A 268 -18.92 1.80 6.41
C LYS A 268 -18.20 2.60 5.31
N TYR A 269 -16.95 3.00 5.53
CA TYR A 269 -16.17 3.71 4.52
C TYR A 269 -15.82 2.79 3.34
N SER A 270 -15.47 1.53 3.59
CA SER A 270 -15.24 0.52 2.56
C SER A 270 -16.45 0.36 1.65
N LEU A 271 -17.63 0.12 2.21
CA LEU A 271 -18.87 0.00 1.45
C LEU A 271 -19.26 1.30 0.70
N LYS A 272 -18.94 2.47 1.27
CA LYS A 272 -19.19 3.76 0.62
C LYS A 272 -18.37 3.89 -0.66
N TRP A 273 -17.08 3.57 -0.62
CA TRP A 273 -16.14 3.87 -1.69
C TRP A 273 -15.90 2.69 -2.63
N PHE A 274 -15.69 1.50 -2.09
CA PHE A 274 -15.38 0.29 -2.88
C PHE A 274 -16.64 -0.49 -3.30
N LYS A 275 -17.79 -0.24 -2.67
CA LYS A 275 -19.04 -1.01 -2.83
C LYS A 275 -18.93 -2.47 -2.35
N ILE A 276 -17.80 -2.84 -1.79
CA ILE A 276 -17.51 -4.12 -1.17
C ILE A 276 -16.87 -3.90 0.20
N ASP A 277 -16.91 -4.92 1.05
CA ASP A 277 -16.19 -4.89 2.32
C ASP A 277 -14.74 -5.36 2.11
N THR A 278 -13.78 -4.47 2.36
CA THR A 278 -12.33 -4.75 2.28
C THR A 278 -11.69 -4.81 3.66
N THR A 279 -12.48 -4.94 4.73
CA THR A 279 -11.92 -5.08 6.09
C THR A 279 -11.09 -6.37 6.17
N PRO A 280 -9.88 -6.33 6.81
CA PRO A 280 -8.96 -7.47 6.89
C PRO A 280 -9.49 -8.68 7.63
#